data_fc14b233676093d52de74ca5c07d6c13
#
_entry.id   fc14b233676093d52de74ca5c07d6c13
#
_cell.length_a   1.000
_cell.length_b   1.000
_cell.length_c   1.000
_cell.angle_alpha   90.00
_cell.angle_beta   90.00
_cell.angle_gamma   90.00
#
_symmetry.space_group_name_H-M   'P 1'
#
loop_
_entity.id
_entity.type
_entity.pdbx_description
1 polymer ?
#
loop_
_entity_poly.entity_id
_entity_poly.type
_entity_poly.pdbx_seq_one_letter_code
_entity_poly.pdbx_strand_id
1 'polypeptide(L)'
;MKRFTAIALVLLMIVSVFGCGAKGDGGKMDSAWTPVTVTDDLGREVTITKEPVNTAVLMGSFADIWQSAGGNIGSAAHDAWEDFDLGLSEDVVDLGSSKTIDTELLFRTDPDLVIASAGTTGQVSIKDTLEKAGIPVLYFEVNSFEDYLSMLERLTDITGRKDLYQTNGLDVQKKITEICDAAKAYTDENGSPTVLFIRAATSGVHVKGSKGTVLGVMLKDLSCVNIADGSDLLENLSIEIIIREDPEYIFIVQQGKDDEGTQKTLSEELTGNPAWAGLTAVKEGRVYFMDRYLYHFKPNSRWADSYQGLYDILYPAKD
;
A
#
# COMPACT_ATOMS: atom_id res chain seq x y z
N MET A 1 -7.14 75.56 1.53
CA MET A 1 -6.15 76.30 2.33
C MET A 1 -5.09 75.35 2.81
N LYS A 2 -3.85 75.63 2.39
CA LYS A 2 -2.55 75.55 3.13
C LYS A 2 -2.22 74.09 3.68
N ARG A 3 -1.04 73.53 3.58
CA ARG A 3 0.27 73.74 2.90
C ARG A 3 1.06 72.48 3.10
N PHE A 4 1.67 71.92 2.06
CA PHE A 4 3.08 71.60 1.83
C PHE A 4 3.97 71.46 3.08
N THR A 5 4.70 70.33 3.17
CA THR A 5 6.17 70.41 3.14
C THR A 5 6.77 69.03 2.85
N ALA A 6 7.56 68.94 1.81
CA ALA A 6 8.51 67.89 1.48
C ALA A 6 9.83 68.20 2.19
N ILE A 7 10.58 67.16 2.59
CA ILE A 7 12.03 67.24 2.76
C ILE A 7 12.67 65.96 2.16
N ALA A 8 13.64 66.26 1.32
CA ALA A 8 14.40 65.31 0.49
C ALA A 8 15.76 64.97 1.12
N LEU A 9 16.32 63.93 0.64
CA LEU A 9 17.75 63.61 0.40
C LEU A 9 18.69 63.53 1.63
N VAL A 10 19.41 62.39 1.75
CA VAL A 10 20.86 62.36 1.46
C VAL A 10 21.34 60.95 1.18
N LEU A 11 21.90 60.79 0.00
CA LEU A 11 22.69 59.70 -0.57
C LEU A 11 24.07 59.69 0.10
N LEU A 12 24.56 58.54 0.54
CA LEU A 12 25.99 58.34 0.75
C LEU A 12 26.45 56.98 0.26
N MET A 13 27.05 56.95 -0.94
CA MET A 13 27.89 55.86 -1.43
C MET A 13 29.20 55.84 -0.66
N ILE A 14 29.60 54.68 -0.19
CA ILE A 14 31.01 54.39 0.06
C ILE A 14 31.37 53.07 -0.67
N VAL A 15 32.09 53.22 -1.77
CA VAL A 15 32.80 52.17 -2.48
C VAL A 15 34.14 51.95 -1.77
N SER A 16 34.41 50.79 -1.30
CA SER A 16 35.77 50.38 -0.96
C SER A 16 36.04 49.02 -1.57
N VAL A 17 36.74 49.03 -2.68
CA VAL A 17 37.42 47.90 -3.31
C VAL A 17 38.68 47.60 -2.51
N PHE A 18 38.79 46.36 -2.00
CA PHE A 18 40.08 45.71 -1.84
C PHE A 18 39.89 44.23 -2.05
N GLY A 19 40.43 43.74 -3.16
CA GLY A 19 40.54 42.34 -3.45
C GLY A 19 41.67 41.71 -2.66
N CYS A 20 41.45 40.44 -2.30
CA CYS A 20 42.54 39.49 -2.21
C CYS A 20 41.94 38.09 -2.34
N GLY A 21 42.42 37.32 -3.27
CA GLY A 21 41.93 35.99 -3.58
C GLY A 21 42.13 34.99 -2.44
N ALA A 22 41.08 34.25 -2.15
CA ALA A 22 41.17 32.97 -1.50
C ALA A 22 40.41 31.98 -2.38
N LYS A 23 41.07 30.90 -2.76
CA LYS A 23 40.49 29.75 -3.40
C LYS A 23 39.32 29.27 -2.55
N GLY A 24 38.12 29.47 -3.03
CA GLY A 24 36.93 28.88 -2.45
C GLY A 24 36.98 27.38 -2.64
N ASP A 25 37.26 26.70 -1.56
CA ASP A 25 36.92 25.31 -1.39
C ASP A 25 35.39 25.23 -1.50
N GLY A 26 34.91 24.50 -2.52
CA GLY A 26 33.49 24.26 -2.73
C GLY A 26 32.94 23.33 -1.65
N GLY A 27 32.80 23.88 -0.44
CA GLY A 27 32.04 23.20 0.61
C GLY A 27 30.62 22.97 0.11
N LYS A 28 30.24 21.72 -0.15
CA LYS A 28 28.83 21.32 -0.13
C LYS A 28 28.27 21.89 1.16
N MET A 29 27.28 22.78 1.06
CA MET A 29 26.38 23.04 2.18
C MET A 29 25.67 21.70 2.41
N ASP A 30 26.10 20.92 3.39
CA ASP A 30 25.27 19.90 4.01
C ASP A 30 24.05 20.64 4.55
N SER A 31 22.94 20.58 3.86
CA SER A 31 21.64 21.00 4.40
C SER A 31 21.40 20.10 5.61
N ALA A 32 21.54 20.67 6.81
CA ALA A 32 21.32 19.91 8.03
C ALA A 32 19.92 19.27 7.96
N TRP A 33 19.82 17.97 8.20
CA TRP A 33 18.56 17.27 8.29
C TRP A 33 17.61 17.96 9.27
N THR A 34 16.37 18.16 8.86
CA THR A 34 15.33 18.73 9.73
C THR A 34 14.53 17.59 10.32
N PRO A 35 14.42 17.48 11.65
CA PRO A 35 13.60 16.42 12.29
C PRO A 35 12.17 16.40 11.77
N VAL A 36 11.65 15.22 11.48
CA VAL A 36 10.30 15.00 11.01
C VAL A 36 9.52 14.21 12.06
N THR A 37 8.33 14.68 12.45
CA THR A 37 7.43 13.98 13.35
C THR A 37 6.27 13.38 12.54
N VAL A 38 6.05 12.09 12.68
CA VAL A 38 5.01 11.33 11.98
C VAL A 38 4.09 10.69 13.01
N THR A 39 2.78 10.84 12.82
CA THR A 39 1.78 10.03 13.54
C THR A 39 1.58 8.73 12.79
N ASP A 40 1.86 7.60 13.43
CA ASP A 40 1.68 6.27 12.84
C ASP A 40 0.25 5.71 13.05
N ASP A 41 -0.03 4.55 12.47
CA ASP A 41 -1.38 3.96 12.51
C ASP A 41 -1.70 3.26 13.87
N LEU A 42 -0.75 3.23 14.80
CA LEU A 42 -1.01 2.93 16.22
C LEU A 42 -1.34 4.20 17.02
N GLY A 43 -1.43 5.38 16.37
CA GLY A 43 -1.75 6.67 16.98
C GLY A 43 -0.59 7.28 17.78
N ARG A 44 0.67 6.89 17.51
CA ARG A 44 1.85 7.40 18.20
C ARG A 44 2.54 8.48 17.37
N GLU A 45 3.00 9.52 18.03
CA GLU A 45 3.90 10.51 17.43
C GLU A 45 5.35 10.00 17.54
N VAL A 46 6.00 9.78 16.40
CA VAL A 46 7.39 9.33 16.30
C VAL A 46 8.21 10.41 15.63
N THR A 47 9.24 10.90 16.32
CA THR A 47 10.15 11.92 15.78
C THR A 47 11.42 11.25 15.25
N ILE A 48 11.68 11.44 13.95
CA ILE A 48 12.89 11.01 13.26
C ILE A 48 13.86 12.18 13.31
N THR A 49 14.94 12.04 14.07
CA THR A 49 15.86 13.15 14.38
C THR A 49 17.05 13.26 13.45
N LYS A 50 17.29 12.25 12.61
CA LYS A 50 18.36 12.21 11.59
C LYS A 50 17.82 11.59 10.31
N GLU A 51 18.46 11.90 9.19
CA GLU A 51 18.12 11.30 7.89
C GLU A 51 18.25 9.77 7.94
N PRO A 52 17.20 9.01 7.60
CA PRO A 52 17.26 7.55 7.59
C PRO A 52 18.07 7.07 6.38
N VAL A 53 19.26 6.55 6.63
CA VAL A 53 20.13 5.98 5.59
C VAL A 53 20.22 4.46 5.65
N ASN A 54 19.81 3.87 6.78
CA ASN A 54 19.81 2.42 7.06
C ASN A 54 18.45 2.02 7.63
N THR A 55 17.45 1.91 6.76
CA THR A 55 16.07 1.57 7.19
C THR A 55 15.86 0.06 7.15
N ALA A 56 15.28 -0.48 8.23
CA ALA A 56 14.76 -1.85 8.25
C ALA A 56 13.27 -1.86 7.92
N VAL A 57 12.85 -2.63 6.91
CA VAL A 57 11.45 -2.70 6.49
C VAL A 57 10.92 -4.12 6.66
N LEU A 58 9.96 -4.30 7.58
CA LEU A 58 9.54 -5.62 8.05
C LEU A 58 8.44 -6.29 7.21
N MET A 59 8.16 -5.76 6.01
CA MET A 59 7.19 -6.31 5.07
C MET A 59 7.56 -5.90 3.64
N GLY A 60 7.57 -6.84 2.69
CA GLY A 60 7.99 -6.59 1.30
C GLY A 60 7.16 -5.51 0.60
N SER A 61 5.83 -5.50 0.79
CA SER A 61 4.98 -4.42 0.22
C SER A 61 5.30 -3.03 0.79
N PHE A 62 5.74 -2.94 2.05
CA PHE A 62 6.14 -1.67 2.64
C PHE A 62 7.55 -1.27 2.19
N ALA A 63 8.43 -2.25 1.90
CA ALA A 63 9.72 -2.00 1.29
C ALA A 63 9.57 -1.36 -0.10
N ASP A 64 8.61 -1.85 -0.91
CA ASP A 64 8.25 -1.25 -2.20
C ASP A 64 7.71 0.19 -2.02
N ILE A 65 6.84 0.44 -1.03
CA ILE A 65 6.34 1.80 -0.76
C ILE A 65 7.49 2.73 -0.32
N TRP A 66 8.37 2.25 0.57
CA TRP A 66 9.53 3.02 1.04
C TRP A 66 10.48 3.38 -0.09
N GLN A 67 10.80 2.41 -0.97
CA GLN A 67 11.59 2.65 -2.18
C GLN A 67 10.88 3.63 -3.13
N SER A 68 9.57 3.48 -3.32
CA SER A 68 8.74 4.40 -4.13
C SER A 68 8.67 5.82 -3.54
N ALA A 69 8.87 5.97 -2.23
CA ALA A 69 9.01 7.25 -1.55
C ALA A 69 10.43 7.83 -1.59
N GLY A 70 11.39 7.13 -2.22
CA GLY A 70 12.78 7.55 -2.34
C GLY A 70 13.66 7.16 -1.15
N GLY A 71 13.21 6.24 -0.31
CA GLY A 71 13.96 5.76 0.85
C GLY A 71 14.97 4.66 0.54
N ASN A 72 16.00 4.55 1.36
CA ASN A 72 17.02 3.50 1.28
C ASN A 72 16.67 2.34 2.21
N ILE A 73 16.92 1.11 1.75
CA ILE A 73 16.67 -0.12 2.50
C ILE A 73 18.01 -0.75 2.88
N GLY A 74 18.27 -0.90 4.18
CA GLY A 74 19.45 -1.60 4.71
C GLY A 74 19.14 -3.05 5.12
N SER A 75 17.88 -3.32 5.47
CA SER A 75 17.40 -4.68 5.74
C SER A 75 15.90 -4.78 5.49
N ALA A 76 15.43 -5.96 5.09
CA ALA A 76 14.03 -6.18 4.76
C ALA A 76 13.56 -7.59 5.14
N ALA A 77 12.25 -7.77 5.28
CA ALA A 77 11.67 -9.10 5.36
C ALA A 77 11.82 -9.85 4.02
N HIS A 78 11.92 -11.17 4.08
CA HIS A 78 12.22 -12.04 2.93
C HIS A 78 11.27 -11.87 1.74
N ASP A 79 10.00 -11.52 1.99
CA ASP A 79 9.00 -11.26 0.95
C ASP A 79 9.33 -10.06 0.04
N ALA A 80 10.29 -9.20 0.41
CA ALA A 80 10.79 -8.12 -0.44
C ALA A 80 11.51 -8.65 -1.70
N TRP A 81 12.19 -9.79 -1.60
CA TRP A 81 12.82 -10.49 -2.74
C TRP A 81 11.87 -11.48 -3.39
N GLU A 82 11.20 -12.25 -2.55
CA GLU A 82 10.43 -13.41 -3.01
C GLU A 82 9.12 -13.02 -3.72
N ASP A 83 8.45 -11.96 -3.23
CA ASP A 83 7.14 -11.55 -3.72
C ASP A 83 7.17 -10.23 -4.52
N PHE A 84 8.12 -9.34 -4.28
CA PHE A 84 8.14 -8.00 -4.89
C PHE A 84 9.29 -7.78 -5.88
N ASP A 85 10.35 -8.59 -5.85
CA ASP A 85 11.52 -8.48 -6.74
C ASP A 85 12.04 -7.03 -6.87
N LEU A 86 12.27 -6.39 -5.72
CA LEU A 86 12.57 -4.96 -5.63
C LEU A 86 13.96 -4.56 -6.19
N GLY A 87 14.72 -5.52 -6.71
CA GLY A 87 16.09 -5.26 -7.19
C GLY A 87 17.04 -4.77 -6.10
N LEU A 88 16.82 -5.24 -4.85
CA LEU A 88 17.65 -4.85 -3.71
C LEU A 88 19.10 -5.27 -3.91
N SER A 89 20.04 -4.44 -3.43
CA SER A 89 21.46 -4.77 -3.52
C SER A 89 21.82 -5.98 -2.64
N GLU A 90 22.95 -6.65 -2.97
CA GLU A 90 23.44 -7.81 -2.20
C GLU A 90 23.79 -7.47 -0.74
N ASP A 91 23.99 -6.19 -0.43
CA ASP A 91 24.30 -5.73 0.93
C ASP A 91 23.06 -5.63 1.84
N VAL A 92 21.84 -5.67 1.27
CA VAL A 92 20.60 -5.61 2.05
C VAL A 92 20.40 -6.92 2.81
N VAL A 93 20.23 -6.82 4.11
CA VAL A 93 20.13 -8.00 4.99
C VAL A 93 18.71 -8.55 4.99
N ASP A 94 18.57 -9.85 4.73
CA ASP A 94 17.31 -10.59 4.84
C ASP A 94 16.99 -10.90 6.31
N LEU A 95 15.89 -10.33 6.82
CA LEU A 95 15.42 -10.49 8.21
C LEU A 95 14.49 -11.70 8.40
N GLY A 96 14.32 -12.54 7.40
CA GLY A 96 13.43 -13.70 7.42
C GLY A 96 11.96 -13.34 7.19
N SER A 97 11.08 -14.20 7.67
CA SER A 97 9.63 -14.07 7.43
C SER A 97 9.02 -12.81 8.03
N SER A 98 8.21 -12.08 7.27
CA SER A 98 7.46 -10.91 7.74
C SER A 98 6.52 -11.21 8.92
N LYS A 99 6.16 -12.47 9.14
CA LYS A 99 5.35 -12.89 10.30
C LYS A 99 6.18 -13.10 11.57
N THR A 100 7.45 -13.52 11.41
CA THR A 100 8.37 -13.86 12.49
C THR A 100 9.76 -13.34 12.16
N ILE A 101 9.96 -12.03 12.37
CA ILE A 101 11.23 -11.35 12.11
C ILE A 101 12.33 -11.88 13.05
N ASP A 102 13.52 -12.12 12.52
CA ASP A 102 14.72 -12.35 13.31
C ASP A 102 15.14 -11.05 14.03
N THR A 103 14.65 -10.93 15.28
CA THR A 103 14.84 -9.72 16.08
C THR A 103 16.32 -9.51 16.45
N GLU A 104 17.09 -10.58 16.66
CA GLU A 104 18.51 -10.47 16.95
C GLU A 104 19.27 -9.93 15.74
N LEU A 105 18.97 -10.43 14.55
CA LEU A 105 19.54 -9.96 13.31
C LEU A 105 19.12 -8.51 13.04
N LEU A 106 17.85 -8.14 13.25
CA LEU A 106 17.37 -6.76 13.13
C LEU A 106 18.20 -5.80 13.99
N PHE A 107 18.47 -6.13 15.25
CA PHE A 107 19.33 -5.29 16.10
C PHE A 107 20.79 -5.22 15.62
N ARG A 108 21.31 -6.30 15.04
CA ARG A 108 22.67 -6.31 14.49
C ARG A 108 22.84 -5.45 13.24
N THR A 109 21.75 -5.19 12.49
CA THR A 109 21.81 -4.26 11.35
C THR A 109 21.88 -2.79 11.75
N ASP A 110 21.72 -2.47 13.04
CA ASP A 110 21.75 -1.11 13.62
C ASP A 110 20.91 -0.09 12.79
N PRO A 111 19.61 -0.35 12.62
CA PRO A 111 18.76 0.50 11.78
C PRO A 111 18.51 1.85 12.46
N ASP A 112 18.47 2.91 11.64
CA ASP A 112 18.12 4.26 12.11
C ASP A 112 16.62 4.58 11.96
N LEU A 113 15.87 3.70 11.30
CA LEU A 113 14.41 3.70 11.23
C LEU A 113 13.93 2.26 10.99
N VAL A 114 12.81 1.88 11.63
CA VAL A 114 12.08 0.64 11.33
C VAL A 114 10.70 0.99 10.77
N ILE A 115 10.31 0.33 9.68
CA ILE A 115 8.96 0.41 9.11
C ILE A 115 8.31 -0.96 9.28
N ALA A 116 7.17 -1.00 9.98
CA ALA A 116 6.52 -2.22 10.41
C ALA A 116 5.00 -2.20 10.17
N SER A 117 4.37 -3.37 10.19
CA SER A 117 2.93 -3.53 10.02
C SER A 117 2.19 -3.48 11.36
N ALA A 118 1.20 -2.61 11.49
CA ALA A 118 0.27 -2.55 12.61
C ALA A 118 -0.66 -3.79 12.67
N GLY A 119 -0.94 -4.40 11.52
CA GLY A 119 -1.78 -5.59 11.41
C GLY A 119 -1.06 -6.92 11.65
N THR A 120 0.28 -6.93 11.86
CA THR A 120 1.06 -8.15 12.05
C THR A 120 1.48 -8.30 13.51
N THR A 121 0.84 -9.21 14.25
CA THR A 121 1.05 -9.40 15.69
C THR A 121 2.52 -9.59 16.07
N GLY A 122 3.29 -10.37 15.28
CA GLY A 122 4.73 -10.59 15.52
C GLY A 122 5.53 -9.30 15.45
N GLN A 123 5.19 -8.40 14.54
CA GLN A 123 5.87 -7.11 14.37
C GLN A 123 5.47 -6.13 15.49
N VAL A 124 4.19 -6.10 15.89
CA VAL A 124 3.73 -5.25 17.00
C VAL A 124 4.35 -5.70 18.32
N SER A 125 4.60 -6.99 18.52
CA SER A 125 5.15 -7.53 19.77
C SER A 125 6.58 -7.05 20.09
N ILE A 126 7.36 -6.64 19.08
CA ILE A 126 8.73 -6.13 19.27
C ILE A 126 8.80 -4.61 19.50
N LYS A 127 7.65 -3.91 19.46
CA LYS A 127 7.56 -2.45 19.58
C LYS A 127 8.30 -1.91 20.80
N ASP A 128 7.95 -2.41 21.99
CA ASP A 128 8.54 -1.93 23.25
C ASP A 128 10.05 -2.19 23.34
N THR A 129 10.53 -3.21 22.64
CA THR A 129 11.96 -3.56 22.59
C THR A 129 12.71 -2.56 21.72
N LEU A 130 12.16 -2.20 20.54
CA LEU A 130 12.71 -1.18 19.66
C LEU A 130 12.72 0.21 20.33
N GLU A 131 11.62 0.59 20.96
CA GLU A 131 11.51 1.86 21.69
C GLU A 131 12.53 1.98 22.83
N LYS A 132 12.71 0.93 23.62
CA LYS A 132 13.73 0.88 24.69
C LYS A 132 15.16 0.97 24.16
N ALA A 133 15.40 0.47 22.96
CA ALA A 133 16.68 0.59 22.29
C ALA A 133 16.90 1.99 21.65
N GLY A 134 15.88 2.85 21.67
CA GLY A 134 15.93 4.20 21.06
C GLY A 134 15.87 4.18 19.54
N ILE A 135 15.39 3.09 18.95
CA ILE A 135 15.22 2.95 17.51
C ILE A 135 13.81 3.46 17.14
N PRO A 136 13.68 4.51 16.31
CA PRO A 136 12.38 4.98 15.86
C PRO A 136 11.70 3.89 15.00
N VAL A 137 10.44 3.58 15.32
CA VAL A 137 9.65 2.62 14.56
C VAL A 137 8.30 3.21 14.19
N LEU A 138 7.93 3.11 12.92
CA LEU A 138 6.65 3.53 12.37
C LEU A 138 5.82 2.28 12.03
N TYR A 139 4.59 2.24 12.51
CA TYR A 139 3.64 1.17 12.21
C TYR A 139 2.58 1.67 11.24
N PHE A 140 2.37 0.91 10.15
CA PHE A 140 1.38 1.22 9.14
C PHE A 140 0.41 0.06 8.94
N GLU A 141 -0.81 0.38 8.51
CA GLU A 141 -1.80 -0.58 8.04
C GLU A 141 -2.32 -0.12 6.68
N VAL A 142 -2.23 -0.98 5.67
CA VAL A 142 -2.64 -0.65 4.30
C VAL A 142 -3.61 -1.73 3.81
N ASN A 143 -4.88 -1.38 3.67
CA ASN A 143 -5.95 -2.24 3.17
C ASN A 143 -6.71 -1.58 2.01
N SER A 144 -6.52 -0.29 1.76
CA SER A 144 -7.14 0.52 0.72
C SER A 144 -6.13 1.40 0.01
N PHE A 145 -6.55 2.04 -1.07
CA PHE A 145 -5.73 3.06 -1.74
C PHE A 145 -5.48 4.27 -0.84
N GLU A 146 -6.46 4.68 -0.05
CA GLU A 146 -6.37 5.79 0.89
C GLU A 146 -5.30 5.53 1.95
N ASP A 147 -5.23 4.30 2.47
CA ASP A 147 -4.20 3.90 3.43
C ASP A 147 -2.80 3.98 2.78
N TYR A 148 -2.67 3.47 1.54
CA TYR A 148 -1.44 3.57 0.75
C TYR A 148 -1.03 5.02 0.53
N LEU A 149 -1.96 5.88 0.11
CA LEU A 149 -1.71 7.30 -0.15
C LEU A 149 -1.25 8.02 1.12
N SER A 150 -1.90 7.75 2.25
CA SER A 150 -1.55 8.28 3.56
C SER A 150 -0.17 7.80 4.04
N MET A 151 0.18 6.52 3.83
CA MET A 151 1.50 6.00 4.13
C MET A 151 2.56 6.66 3.24
N LEU A 152 2.33 6.74 1.92
CA LEU A 152 3.26 7.35 0.97
C LEU A 152 3.51 8.84 1.28
N GLU A 153 2.47 9.60 1.67
CA GLU A 153 2.60 11.00 2.08
C GLU A 153 3.57 11.14 3.24
N ARG A 154 3.34 10.37 4.32
CA ARG A 154 4.19 10.37 5.52
C ARG A 154 5.62 9.94 5.22
N LEU A 155 5.81 8.96 4.35
CA LEU A 155 7.14 8.49 3.96
C LEU A 155 7.88 9.51 3.07
N THR A 156 7.15 10.21 2.17
CA THR A 156 7.74 11.29 1.36
C THR A 156 7.99 12.57 2.17
N ASP A 157 7.33 12.77 3.31
CA ASP A 157 7.70 13.79 4.29
C ASP A 157 9.07 13.51 4.91
N ILE A 158 9.33 12.23 5.23
CA ILE A 158 10.62 11.80 5.77
C ILE A 158 11.74 11.95 4.74
N THR A 159 11.52 11.50 3.49
CA THR A 159 12.55 11.54 2.45
C THR A 159 12.69 12.92 1.78
N GLY A 160 11.74 13.84 2.02
CA GLY A 160 11.66 15.14 1.35
C GLY A 160 11.24 15.06 -0.13
N ARG A 161 10.84 13.87 -0.63
CA ARG A 161 10.55 13.60 -2.04
C ARG A 161 9.07 13.80 -2.38
N LYS A 162 8.59 15.05 -2.24
CA LYS A 162 7.20 15.39 -2.61
C LYS A 162 6.87 15.21 -4.09
N ASP A 163 7.87 15.20 -4.96
CA ASP A 163 7.73 14.83 -6.36
C ASP A 163 7.26 13.37 -6.51
N LEU A 164 7.75 12.46 -5.67
CA LEU A 164 7.32 11.05 -5.67
C LEU A 164 5.91 10.87 -5.07
N TYR A 165 5.52 11.67 -4.09
CA TYR A 165 4.13 11.71 -3.64
C TYR A 165 3.19 12.14 -4.77
N GLN A 166 3.58 13.14 -5.57
CA GLN A 166 2.79 13.57 -6.72
C GLN A 166 2.63 12.42 -7.72
N THR A 167 3.74 11.81 -8.16
CA THR A 167 3.69 10.83 -9.26
C THR A 167 3.15 9.47 -8.84
N ASN A 168 3.54 8.96 -7.65
CA ASN A 168 3.16 7.62 -7.18
C ASN A 168 1.88 7.63 -6.32
N GLY A 169 1.40 8.80 -5.91
CA GLY A 169 0.20 9.00 -5.09
C GLY A 169 -0.90 9.75 -5.84
N LEU A 170 -0.77 11.07 -5.98
CA LEU A 170 -1.87 11.92 -6.47
C LEU A 170 -2.23 11.67 -7.92
N ASP A 171 -1.26 11.39 -8.80
CA ASP A 171 -1.54 11.05 -10.20
C ASP A 171 -2.23 9.68 -10.33
N VAL A 172 -1.91 8.73 -9.43
CA VAL A 172 -2.59 7.44 -9.33
C VAL A 172 -4.02 7.64 -8.80
N GLN A 173 -4.20 8.46 -7.76
CA GLN A 173 -5.51 8.80 -7.20
C GLN A 173 -6.46 9.36 -8.27
N LYS A 174 -5.96 10.28 -9.09
CA LYS A 174 -6.76 10.86 -10.17
C LYS A 174 -7.29 9.79 -11.12
N LYS A 175 -6.44 8.84 -11.54
CA LYS A 175 -6.85 7.75 -12.43
C LYS A 175 -7.90 6.85 -11.77
N ILE A 176 -7.71 6.50 -10.50
CA ILE A 176 -8.67 5.68 -9.74
C ILE A 176 -10.02 6.40 -9.67
N THR A 177 -10.02 7.71 -9.37
CA THR A 177 -11.25 8.51 -9.31
C THR A 177 -12.00 8.46 -10.64
N GLU A 178 -11.30 8.66 -11.77
CA GLU A 178 -11.89 8.59 -13.11
C GLU A 178 -12.52 7.21 -13.41
N ILE A 179 -11.85 6.12 -12.98
CA ILE A 179 -12.36 4.75 -13.14
C ILE A 179 -13.60 4.52 -12.27
N CYS A 180 -13.58 4.94 -11.00
CA CYS A 180 -14.71 4.79 -10.09
C CYS A 180 -15.93 5.64 -10.54
N ASP A 181 -15.71 6.85 -11.05
CA ASP A 181 -16.77 7.69 -11.60
C ASP A 181 -17.41 7.03 -12.83
N ALA A 182 -16.61 6.41 -13.70
CA ALA A 182 -17.12 5.67 -14.85
C ALA A 182 -17.92 4.42 -14.41
N ALA A 183 -17.45 3.68 -13.40
CA ALA A 183 -18.17 2.53 -12.84
C ALA A 183 -19.53 2.97 -12.24
N LYS A 184 -19.52 4.06 -11.49
CA LYS A 184 -20.74 4.62 -10.91
C LYS A 184 -21.73 5.05 -11.99
N ALA A 185 -21.29 5.76 -13.02
CA ALA A 185 -22.15 6.17 -14.14
C ALA A 185 -22.79 4.96 -14.82
N TYR A 186 -22.00 3.88 -15.04
CA TYR A 186 -22.52 2.63 -15.60
C TYR A 186 -23.59 2.00 -14.72
N THR A 187 -23.32 1.90 -13.40
CA THR A 187 -24.24 1.25 -12.46
C THR A 187 -25.50 2.05 -12.16
N ASP A 188 -25.45 3.37 -12.24
CA ASP A 188 -26.64 4.23 -12.13
C ASP A 188 -27.67 3.94 -13.25
N GLU A 189 -27.19 3.48 -14.43
CA GLU A 189 -28.07 3.15 -15.58
C GLU A 189 -28.43 1.65 -15.65
N ASN A 190 -27.51 0.76 -15.25
CA ASN A 190 -27.64 -0.69 -15.50
C ASN A 190 -27.81 -1.53 -14.22
N GLY A 191 -27.67 -0.92 -13.03
CA GLY A 191 -27.62 -1.62 -11.75
C GLY A 191 -26.21 -2.08 -11.39
N SER A 192 -26.00 -2.32 -10.10
CA SER A 192 -24.72 -2.78 -9.54
C SER A 192 -24.56 -4.29 -9.72
N PRO A 193 -23.43 -4.78 -10.27
CA PRO A 193 -23.19 -6.23 -10.38
C PRO A 193 -23.04 -6.88 -8.99
N THR A 194 -23.58 -8.08 -8.84
CA THR A 194 -23.40 -8.90 -7.64
C THR A 194 -22.13 -9.73 -7.76
N VAL A 195 -21.31 -9.73 -6.70
CA VAL A 195 -20.02 -10.40 -6.70
C VAL A 195 -19.83 -11.31 -5.49
N LEU A 196 -19.03 -12.36 -5.65
CA LEU A 196 -18.51 -13.18 -4.57
C LEU A 196 -16.97 -13.09 -4.60
N PHE A 197 -16.37 -12.71 -3.48
CA PHE A 197 -14.92 -12.71 -3.32
C PHE A 197 -14.47 -13.89 -2.44
N ILE A 198 -13.62 -14.74 -2.97
CA ILE A 198 -13.05 -15.94 -2.33
C ILE A 198 -11.54 -15.78 -2.19
N ARG A 199 -11.02 -16.04 -1.00
CA ARG A 199 -9.60 -16.25 -0.74
C ARG A 199 -9.36 -17.74 -0.52
N ALA A 200 -8.55 -18.35 -1.36
CA ALA A 200 -8.19 -19.77 -1.28
C ALA A 200 -6.74 -19.93 -0.83
N ALA A 201 -6.49 -20.87 0.07
CA ALA A 201 -5.17 -21.28 0.54
C ALA A 201 -5.14 -22.80 0.76
N THR A 202 -3.95 -23.36 0.95
CA THR A 202 -3.82 -24.78 1.35
C THR A 202 -4.46 -25.08 2.70
N SER A 203 -4.67 -24.07 3.53
CA SER A 203 -5.28 -24.18 4.87
C SER A 203 -6.81 -24.07 4.86
N GLY A 204 -7.44 -23.73 3.72
CA GLY A 204 -8.88 -23.60 3.59
C GLY A 204 -9.33 -22.52 2.61
N VAL A 205 -10.64 -22.51 2.36
CA VAL A 205 -11.34 -21.55 1.49
C VAL A 205 -12.16 -20.58 2.36
N HIS A 206 -11.98 -19.29 2.15
CA HIS A 206 -12.65 -18.25 2.93
C HIS A 206 -13.34 -17.24 2.02
N VAL A 207 -14.60 -16.97 2.26
CA VAL A 207 -15.31 -15.86 1.65
C VAL A 207 -14.87 -14.56 2.33
N LYS A 208 -14.74 -13.48 1.56
CA LYS A 208 -14.34 -12.16 2.03
C LYS A 208 -15.37 -11.11 1.65
N GLY A 209 -15.62 -10.20 2.57
CA GLY A 209 -16.49 -9.04 2.34
C GLY A 209 -15.74 -7.85 1.72
N SER A 210 -16.47 -6.74 1.61
CA SER A 210 -15.99 -5.47 1.02
C SER A 210 -15.09 -4.65 1.95
N LYS A 211 -14.64 -5.19 3.10
CA LYS A 211 -13.81 -4.46 4.08
C LYS A 211 -12.58 -5.25 4.47
N GLY A 212 -11.51 -4.54 4.82
CA GLY A 212 -10.30 -5.12 5.41
C GLY A 212 -9.47 -5.98 4.44
N THR A 213 -9.72 -5.88 3.14
CA THR A 213 -8.96 -6.58 2.10
C THR A 213 -8.88 -5.73 0.83
N VAL A 214 -7.74 -5.77 0.15
CA VAL A 214 -7.48 -4.99 -1.06
C VAL A 214 -8.56 -5.18 -2.12
N LEU A 215 -8.81 -6.41 -2.56
CA LEU A 215 -9.82 -6.68 -3.60
C LEU A 215 -11.24 -6.34 -3.13
N GLY A 216 -11.59 -6.62 -1.87
CA GLY A 216 -12.92 -6.32 -1.34
C GLY A 216 -13.24 -4.82 -1.37
N VAL A 217 -12.27 -3.98 -1.00
CA VAL A 217 -12.40 -2.52 -1.08
C VAL A 217 -12.55 -2.06 -2.54
N MET A 218 -11.68 -2.53 -3.44
CA MET A 218 -11.76 -2.19 -4.88
C MET A 218 -13.12 -2.53 -5.49
N LEU A 219 -13.66 -3.73 -5.21
CA LEU A 219 -14.98 -4.13 -5.72
C LEU A 219 -16.09 -3.21 -5.22
N LYS A 220 -16.01 -2.79 -3.95
CA LYS A 220 -16.97 -1.84 -3.39
C LYS A 220 -16.86 -0.46 -4.05
N ASP A 221 -15.65 0.06 -4.23
CA ASP A 221 -15.40 1.36 -4.84
C ASP A 221 -15.85 1.37 -6.32
N LEU A 222 -15.78 0.22 -6.98
CA LEU A 222 -16.34 -0.01 -8.32
C LEU A 222 -17.85 -0.29 -8.30
N SER A 223 -18.55 0.04 -7.22
CA SER A 223 -20.01 -0.06 -7.09
C SER A 223 -20.59 -1.48 -7.16
N CYS A 224 -19.80 -2.51 -6.85
CA CYS A 224 -20.29 -3.88 -6.75
C CYS A 224 -21.03 -4.14 -5.43
N VAL A 225 -21.96 -5.10 -5.47
CA VAL A 225 -22.65 -5.65 -4.28
C VAL A 225 -22.01 -7.00 -3.96
N ASN A 226 -21.23 -7.07 -2.88
CA ASN A 226 -20.66 -8.33 -2.43
C ASN A 226 -21.73 -9.11 -1.64
N ILE A 227 -22.08 -10.30 -2.12
CA ILE A 227 -23.14 -11.14 -1.47
C ILE A 227 -22.76 -11.62 -0.07
N ALA A 228 -21.49 -11.54 0.30
CA ALA A 228 -21.01 -11.91 1.62
C ALA A 228 -21.24 -10.80 2.66
N ASP A 229 -21.42 -9.54 2.24
CA ASP A 229 -21.59 -8.43 3.18
C ASP A 229 -22.89 -8.59 3.99
N GLY A 230 -22.72 -8.68 5.32
CA GLY A 230 -23.85 -8.84 6.24
C GLY A 230 -24.49 -10.24 6.22
N SER A 231 -23.82 -11.23 5.63
CA SER A 231 -24.29 -12.63 5.59
C SER A 231 -23.39 -13.55 6.43
N ASP A 232 -23.92 -14.73 6.76
CA ASP A 232 -23.19 -15.79 7.47
C ASP A 232 -22.00 -16.37 6.66
N LEU A 233 -21.90 -16.05 5.34
CA LEU A 233 -20.81 -16.49 4.47
C LEU A 233 -19.43 -16.03 4.96
N LEU A 234 -19.35 -14.92 5.69
CA LEU A 234 -18.09 -14.42 6.24
C LEU A 234 -17.52 -15.31 7.35
N GLU A 235 -18.39 -16.02 8.06
CA GLU A 235 -18.03 -16.92 9.16
C GLU A 235 -18.00 -18.38 8.71
N ASN A 236 -18.96 -18.77 7.84
CA ASN A 236 -19.14 -20.16 7.41
C ASN A 236 -19.28 -20.25 5.89
N LEU A 237 -18.37 -20.95 5.26
CA LEU A 237 -18.51 -21.29 3.83
C LEU A 237 -19.74 -22.19 3.62
N SER A 238 -20.74 -21.71 2.88
CA SER A 238 -21.98 -22.46 2.58
C SER A 238 -22.31 -22.36 1.09
N ILE A 239 -22.24 -23.47 0.41
CA ILE A 239 -22.63 -23.57 -1.00
C ILE A 239 -24.11 -23.28 -1.21
N GLU A 240 -24.98 -23.61 -0.24
CA GLU A 240 -26.42 -23.36 -0.31
C GLU A 240 -26.71 -21.85 -0.30
N ILE A 241 -25.97 -21.08 0.49
CA ILE A 241 -26.11 -19.62 0.50
C ILE A 241 -25.60 -19.05 -0.83
N ILE A 242 -24.45 -19.51 -1.33
CA ILE A 242 -23.88 -19.03 -2.61
C ILE A 242 -24.86 -19.30 -3.77
N ILE A 243 -25.49 -20.51 -3.79
CA ILE A 243 -26.50 -20.86 -4.82
C ILE A 243 -27.74 -19.98 -4.72
N ARG A 244 -28.21 -19.71 -3.51
CA ARG A 244 -29.39 -18.85 -3.30
C ARG A 244 -29.17 -17.42 -3.76
N GLU A 245 -28.00 -16.86 -3.47
CA GLU A 245 -27.64 -15.49 -3.85
C GLU A 245 -27.19 -15.38 -5.32
N ASP A 246 -26.73 -16.45 -5.93
CA ASP A 246 -26.33 -16.62 -7.34
C ASP A 246 -25.56 -15.42 -7.91
N PRO A 247 -24.34 -15.14 -7.46
CA PRO A 247 -23.58 -13.96 -7.86
C PRO A 247 -23.27 -13.95 -9.35
N GLU A 248 -23.28 -12.75 -9.96
CA GLU A 248 -22.98 -12.58 -11.39
C GLU A 248 -21.50 -12.78 -11.72
N TYR A 249 -20.61 -12.49 -10.75
CA TYR A 249 -19.15 -12.65 -10.87
C TYR A 249 -18.58 -13.31 -9.63
N ILE A 250 -17.56 -14.15 -9.82
CA ILE A 250 -16.80 -14.77 -8.74
C ILE A 250 -15.32 -14.44 -8.94
N PHE A 251 -14.72 -13.81 -7.93
CA PHE A 251 -13.30 -13.49 -7.91
C PHE A 251 -12.59 -14.36 -6.88
N ILE A 252 -11.55 -15.08 -7.30
CA ILE A 252 -10.77 -15.99 -6.46
C ILE A 252 -9.33 -15.48 -6.42
N VAL A 253 -8.84 -15.21 -5.20
CA VAL A 253 -7.43 -14.84 -4.97
C VAL A 253 -6.75 -15.93 -4.18
N GLN A 254 -5.61 -16.38 -4.66
CA GLN A 254 -4.79 -17.35 -3.95
C GLN A 254 -3.93 -16.67 -2.89
N GLN A 255 -3.89 -17.25 -1.71
CA GLN A 255 -2.96 -16.93 -0.64
C GLN A 255 -1.87 -18.00 -0.54
N GLY A 256 -0.61 -17.61 -0.60
CA GLY A 256 0.53 -18.53 -0.62
C GLY A 256 0.95 -18.90 -2.04
N LYS A 257 1.96 -19.79 -2.16
CA LYS A 257 2.63 -20.14 -3.43
C LYS A 257 2.37 -21.58 -3.89
N ASP A 258 1.70 -22.38 -3.07
CA ASP A 258 1.36 -23.75 -3.44
C ASP A 258 0.06 -23.76 -4.25
N ASP A 259 0.20 -23.67 -5.57
CA ASP A 259 -0.92 -23.62 -6.51
C ASP A 259 -1.68 -24.94 -6.52
N GLU A 260 -1.00 -26.09 -6.55
CA GLU A 260 -1.63 -27.40 -6.58
C GLU A 260 -2.40 -27.69 -5.30
N GLY A 261 -1.79 -27.45 -4.14
CA GLY A 261 -2.43 -27.62 -2.84
C GLY A 261 -3.63 -26.71 -2.67
N THR A 262 -3.53 -25.44 -3.11
CA THR A 262 -4.65 -24.50 -3.06
C THR A 262 -5.79 -24.89 -3.99
N GLN A 263 -5.51 -25.32 -5.23
CA GLN A 263 -6.53 -25.79 -6.17
C GLN A 263 -7.23 -27.05 -5.66
N LYS A 264 -6.47 -27.97 -5.04
CA LYS A 264 -7.04 -29.17 -4.39
C LYS A 264 -8.01 -28.77 -3.28
N THR A 265 -7.58 -27.91 -2.35
CA THR A 265 -8.42 -27.43 -1.24
C THR A 265 -9.68 -26.72 -1.76
N LEU A 266 -9.53 -25.86 -2.78
CA LEU A 266 -10.65 -25.15 -3.40
C LEU A 266 -11.66 -26.14 -4.02
N SER A 267 -11.17 -27.21 -4.66
CA SER A 267 -12.01 -28.27 -5.23
C SER A 267 -12.72 -29.06 -4.15
N GLU A 268 -12.02 -29.50 -3.11
CA GLU A 268 -12.57 -30.28 -2.01
C GLU A 268 -13.64 -29.53 -1.21
N GLU A 269 -13.42 -28.24 -0.93
CA GLU A 269 -14.30 -27.45 -0.07
C GLU A 269 -15.45 -26.76 -0.84
N LEU A 270 -15.28 -26.47 -2.16
CA LEU A 270 -16.25 -25.66 -2.88
C LEU A 270 -16.52 -26.10 -4.31
N THR A 271 -15.53 -26.02 -5.23
CA THR A 271 -15.79 -26.14 -6.67
C THR A 271 -16.08 -27.54 -7.14
N GLY A 272 -15.71 -28.58 -6.37
CA GLY A 272 -16.07 -29.99 -6.63
C GLY A 272 -17.51 -30.35 -6.30
N ASN A 273 -18.26 -29.46 -5.62
CA ASN A 273 -19.68 -29.68 -5.39
C ASN A 273 -20.46 -29.55 -6.71
N PRO A 274 -21.28 -30.58 -7.11
CA PRO A 274 -22.03 -30.51 -8.37
C PRO A 274 -22.92 -29.27 -8.53
N ALA A 275 -23.39 -28.70 -7.43
CA ALA A 275 -24.22 -27.51 -7.44
C ALA A 275 -23.45 -26.23 -7.88
N TRP A 276 -22.13 -26.20 -7.74
CA TRP A 276 -21.28 -25.15 -8.22
C TRP A 276 -21.44 -24.88 -9.72
N ALA A 277 -21.53 -25.94 -10.53
CA ALA A 277 -21.75 -25.82 -11.96
C ALA A 277 -23.10 -25.21 -12.35
N GLY A 278 -24.03 -25.11 -11.37
CA GLY A 278 -25.35 -24.50 -11.54
C GLY A 278 -25.34 -22.96 -11.47
N LEU A 279 -24.29 -22.36 -10.89
CA LEU A 279 -24.20 -20.91 -10.71
C LEU A 279 -24.16 -20.16 -12.04
N THR A 280 -24.79 -18.99 -12.09
CA THR A 280 -24.79 -18.10 -13.26
C THR A 280 -23.35 -17.70 -13.65
N ALA A 281 -22.52 -17.28 -12.68
CA ALA A 281 -21.13 -16.94 -12.92
C ALA A 281 -20.32 -18.09 -13.55
N VAL A 282 -20.56 -19.34 -13.14
CA VAL A 282 -19.86 -20.51 -13.69
C VAL A 282 -20.30 -20.82 -15.12
N LYS A 283 -21.62 -20.80 -15.38
CA LYS A 283 -22.19 -21.07 -16.72
C LYS A 283 -21.74 -20.04 -17.76
N GLU A 284 -21.57 -18.77 -17.33
CA GLU A 284 -21.21 -17.68 -18.21
C GLU A 284 -19.70 -17.40 -18.24
N GLY A 285 -18.90 -18.25 -17.58
CA GLY A 285 -17.43 -18.12 -17.57
C GLY A 285 -16.92 -16.88 -16.81
N ARG A 286 -17.72 -16.37 -15.84
CA ARG A 286 -17.38 -15.18 -15.03
C ARG A 286 -16.77 -15.56 -13.68
N VAL A 287 -15.93 -16.60 -13.67
CA VAL A 287 -15.10 -17.00 -12.51
C VAL A 287 -13.65 -16.63 -12.83
N TYR A 288 -13.10 -15.70 -12.07
CA TYR A 288 -11.78 -15.13 -12.34
C TYR A 288 -10.79 -15.49 -11.23
N PHE A 289 -9.67 -16.09 -11.62
CA PHE A 289 -8.51 -16.26 -10.75
C PHE A 289 -7.63 -15.01 -10.87
N MET A 290 -7.55 -14.25 -9.79
CA MET A 290 -6.96 -12.92 -9.77
C MET A 290 -5.47 -12.98 -9.40
N ASP A 291 -4.69 -12.12 -10.04
CA ASP A 291 -3.28 -11.96 -9.72
C ASP A 291 -3.10 -11.53 -8.26
N ARG A 292 -2.30 -12.29 -7.49
CA ARG A 292 -2.12 -12.03 -6.06
C ARG A 292 -1.35 -10.75 -5.77
N TYR A 293 -0.47 -10.30 -6.67
CA TYR A 293 0.30 -9.06 -6.50
C TYR A 293 -0.60 -7.83 -6.60
N LEU A 294 -1.61 -7.89 -7.46
CA LEU A 294 -2.55 -6.80 -7.69
C LEU A 294 -3.77 -6.83 -6.75
N TYR A 295 -4.15 -8.01 -6.23
CA TYR A 295 -5.45 -8.18 -5.57
C TYR A 295 -5.40 -8.85 -4.18
N HIS A 296 -4.23 -9.35 -3.76
CA HIS A 296 -4.03 -9.88 -2.40
C HIS A 296 -2.99 -9.08 -1.62
N PHE A 297 -1.86 -8.76 -2.25
CA PHE A 297 -0.86 -7.86 -1.70
C PHE A 297 -1.28 -6.39 -1.87
N LYS A 298 -0.37 -5.46 -1.62
CA LYS A 298 -0.61 -4.04 -1.89
C LYS A 298 -0.06 -3.72 -3.27
N PRO A 299 -0.88 -3.28 -4.24
CA PRO A 299 -0.42 -2.95 -5.61
C PRO A 299 0.56 -1.77 -5.67
N ASN A 300 0.60 -0.94 -4.62
CA ASN A 300 1.47 0.23 -4.47
C ASN A 300 1.30 1.21 -5.64
N SER A 301 2.32 1.53 -6.40
CA SER A 301 2.18 2.43 -7.56
C SER A 301 1.25 1.90 -8.67
N ARG A 302 0.86 0.60 -8.61
CA ARG A 302 -0.01 -0.08 -9.58
C ARG A 302 -1.49 -0.16 -9.16
N TRP A 303 -1.91 0.58 -8.13
CA TRP A 303 -3.32 0.61 -7.73
C TRP A 303 -4.26 0.95 -8.90
N ALA A 304 -3.92 1.94 -9.74
CA ALA A 304 -4.76 2.29 -10.89
C ALA A 304 -4.87 1.15 -11.91
N ASP A 305 -3.79 0.36 -12.13
CA ASP A 305 -3.83 -0.81 -13.02
C ASP A 305 -4.79 -1.88 -12.47
N SER A 306 -4.79 -2.06 -11.14
CA SER A 306 -5.69 -3.02 -10.47
C SER A 306 -7.17 -2.60 -10.61
N TYR A 307 -7.47 -1.32 -10.38
CA TYR A 307 -8.83 -0.80 -10.59
C TYR A 307 -9.26 -0.91 -12.05
N GLN A 308 -8.38 -0.57 -13.01
CA GLN A 308 -8.68 -0.67 -14.43
C GLN A 308 -8.96 -2.12 -14.84
N GLY A 309 -8.13 -3.07 -14.39
CA GLY A 309 -8.34 -4.50 -14.69
C GLY A 309 -9.67 -5.04 -14.17
N LEU A 310 -10.11 -4.61 -12.98
CA LEU A 310 -11.45 -4.95 -12.47
C LEU A 310 -12.55 -4.26 -13.26
N TYR A 311 -12.38 -2.99 -13.60
CA TYR A 311 -13.35 -2.24 -14.39
C TYR A 311 -13.60 -2.91 -15.75
N ASP A 312 -12.54 -3.32 -16.43
CA ASP A 312 -12.62 -3.99 -17.75
C ASP A 312 -13.35 -5.35 -17.69
N ILE A 313 -13.25 -6.07 -16.55
CA ILE A 313 -13.99 -7.32 -16.30
C ILE A 313 -15.46 -7.03 -16.02
N LEU A 314 -15.76 -6.06 -15.15
CA LEU A 314 -17.10 -5.79 -14.64
C LEU A 314 -17.97 -5.02 -15.62
N TYR A 315 -17.36 -4.12 -16.40
CA TYR A 315 -18.02 -3.13 -17.25
C TYR A 315 -17.44 -3.16 -18.68
N PRO A 316 -17.51 -4.30 -19.38
CA PRO A 316 -16.95 -4.41 -20.72
C PRO A 316 -17.65 -3.41 -21.66
N ALA A 317 -16.87 -2.82 -22.59
CA ALA A 317 -17.43 -1.97 -23.63
C ALA A 317 -18.53 -2.75 -24.38
N LYS A 318 -19.68 -2.13 -24.58
CA LYS A 318 -20.73 -2.72 -25.44
C LYS A 318 -20.21 -2.67 -26.88
N ASP A 319 -20.06 -3.85 -27.52
CA ASP A 319 -19.77 -3.99 -28.94
C ASP A 319 -20.86 -3.32 -29.82
#